data_5930969dc6e4d68c1f3053e431fb19c6
#
_entry.id   5930969dc6e4d68c1f3053e431fb19c6
#
_cell.length_a   1.000
_cell.length_b   1.000
_cell.length_c   1.000
_cell.angle_alpha   90.00
_cell.angle_beta   90.00
_cell.angle_gamma   90.00
#
_symmetry.space_group_name_H-M   'P 1'
#
loop_
_entity.id
_entity.type
_entity.pdbx_description
1 polymer ?
#
loop_
_entity_poly.entity_id
_entity_poly.type
_entity_poly.pdbx_seq_one_letter_code
_entity_poly.pdbx_strand_id
1 'polypeptide(L)'
;MPTVNFLYRSTKDMAPLTIRLQYWTGKKGSFIDAKTSKFISKSDFEKFQENKNKNSRDSHIRKIKKDLNDEMIKLQEPILLHFAATPEDQINKQWLQNIVTDIYHPELATAPKIIIPKDLISFIDYFVIEKVLNSVMTAKYNVLKMRLQKFENFRKSKIFFSDFNLPFAYEFSKFYKENQNFMDNTLKRDFGYIASLCIYAKRKGVEVNDDWVDFKFSKVKKTDLFPKSVNSGSDKIFYQYFNFEEIKTIENLEALTDSLDNVRDWLLISLLVGQRISDWMRFDKSMIVKSRGKSFIKFTQAKTGNEMMIHINEKIQNILDKRNGDFPRQIEFQKYNDYVKKVAKKAGFTEKVMGYKDQVIEGLGKRRIYGEYERWELISSHIGRRSFATNFYKQIPTYDIMFMTGHKTEGEFLRYINETSEDRAHDIADKYFQFFK
;
A
#
# COMPACT_ATOMS: atom_id res chain seq x y z
N MET A 1 6.97 12.00 -12.67
CA MET A 1 8.29 11.95 -11.98
C MET A 1 9.39 11.94 -13.00
N PRO A 2 10.54 12.57 -12.74
CA PRO A 2 11.70 12.43 -13.60
C PRO A 2 12.19 10.97 -13.62
N THR A 3 12.70 10.55 -14.77
CA THR A 3 13.25 9.21 -14.96
C THR A 3 14.60 9.28 -15.62
N VAL A 4 15.48 8.34 -15.27
CA VAL A 4 16.83 8.24 -15.80
C VAL A 4 16.98 6.92 -16.56
N ASN A 5 17.53 6.97 -17.78
CA ASN A 5 17.72 5.80 -18.62
C ASN A 5 19.06 5.85 -19.35
N PHE A 6 19.64 4.66 -19.62
CA PHE A 6 20.77 4.54 -20.52
C PHE A 6 20.34 4.45 -21.99
N LEU A 7 21.12 5.09 -22.85
CA LEU A 7 20.99 5.02 -24.30
C LEU A 7 22.37 4.72 -24.92
N TYR A 8 22.35 3.93 -26.01
CA TYR A 8 23.51 3.75 -26.87
C TYR A 8 23.35 4.64 -28.11
N ARG A 9 24.19 5.68 -28.22
CA ARG A 9 24.05 6.70 -29.27
C ARG A 9 25.25 6.73 -30.25
N SER A 10 25.99 5.64 -30.32
CA SER A 10 27.17 5.56 -31.18
C SER A 10 26.93 4.56 -32.32
N THR A 11 27.55 4.82 -33.45
CA THR A 11 27.66 3.84 -34.57
C THR A 11 28.81 2.87 -34.39
N LYS A 12 29.77 3.17 -33.49
CA LYS A 12 30.91 2.31 -33.17
C LYS A 12 30.45 1.12 -32.33
N ASP A 13 31.15 0.00 -32.45
CA ASP A 13 30.84 -1.20 -31.68
C ASP A 13 31.09 -1.03 -30.16
N MET A 14 32.14 -0.31 -29.77
CA MET A 14 32.44 0.04 -28.39
C MET A 14 32.34 1.56 -28.20
N ALA A 15 31.45 2.00 -27.28
CA ALA A 15 31.24 3.41 -27.01
C ALA A 15 30.77 3.67 -25.58
N PRO A 16 30.95 4.92 -25.06
CA PRO A 16 30.37 5.29 -23.78
C PRO A 16 28.88 5.36 -23.86
N LEU A 17 28.18 4.91 -22.80
CA LEU A 17 26.74 5.09 -22.66
C LEU A 17 26.42 6.59 -22.54
N THR A 18 25.24 6.91 -23.04
CA THR A 18 24.58 8.20 -22.81
C THR A 18 23.51 8.01 -21.73
N ILE A 19 23.50 8.86 -20.71
CA ILE A 19 22.42 8.90 -19.75
C ILE A 19 21.42 9.98 -20.13
N ARG A 20 20.14 9.66 -20.08
CA ARG A 20 19.02 10.56 -20.36
C ARG A 20 18.22 10.79 -19.09
N LEU A 21 18.05 12.06 -18.71
CA LEU A 21 17.07 12.50 -17.74
C LEU A 21 15.81 12.96 -18.50
N GLN A 22 14.67 12.31 -18.22
CA GLN A 22 13.36 12.72 -18.73
C GLN A 22 12.54 13.31 -17.59
N TYR A 23 11.88 14.44 -17.83
CA TYR A 23 11.07 15.15 -16.85
C TYR A 23 9.95 15.94 -17.52
N TRP A 24 9.01 16.44 -16.74
CA TRP A 24 7.86 17.20 -17.23
C TRP A 24 7.95 18.63 -16.76
N THR A 25 7.81 19.55 -17.71
CA THR A 25 7.74 21.01 -17.52
C THR A 25 6.29 21.43 -17.76
N GLY A 26 5.51 21.57 -16.70
CA GLY A 26 4.06 21.76 -16.84
C GLY A 26 3.40 20.55 -17.55
N LYS A 27 2.81 20.79 -18.74
CA LYS A 27 2.18 19.73 -19.56
C LYS A 27 3.10 19.11 -20.61
N LYS A 28 4.33 19.63 -20.79
CA LYS A 28 5.25 19.20 -21.85
C LYS A 28 6.35 18.30 -21.28
N GLY A 29 6.55 17.14 -21.93
CA GLY A 29 7.69 16.27 -21.63
C GLY A 29 8.98 16.87 -22.19
N SER A 30 10.04 16.90 -21.36
CA SER A 30 11.38 17.37 -21.70
C SER A 30 12.41 16.29 -21.41
N PHE A 31 13.55 16.34 -22.08
CA PHE A 31 14.68 15.47 -21.77
C PHE A 31 16.00 16.17 -22.04
N ILE A 32 17.02 15.75 -21.29
CA ILE A 32 18.42 16.16 -21.50
C ILE A 32 19.32 14.93 -21.43
N ASP A 33 20.41 14.97 -22.18
CA ASP A 33 21.36 13.86 -22.32
C ASP A 33 22.77 14.29 -21.88
N ALA A 34 23.49 13.36 -21.20
CA ALA A 34 24.92 13.54 -20.88
C ALA A 34 25.71 12.27 -21.23
N LYS A 35 26.99 12.40 -21.53
CA LYS A 35 27.90 11.26 -21.76
C LYS A 35 28.39 10.71 -20.42
N THR A 36 28.39 9.41 -20.28
CA THR A 36 28.98 8.71 -19.13
C THR A 36 30.43 8.29 -19.45
N SER A 37 31.19 7.88 -18.42
CA SER A 37 32.48 7.22 -18.61
C SER A 37 32.36 5.69 -18.69
N LYS A 38 31.14 5.14 -18.70
CA LYS A 38 30.90 3.69 -18.82
C LYS A 38 30.86 3.28 -20.28
N PHE A 39 31.84 2.52 -20.73
CA PHE A 39 31.92 1.93 -22.07
C PHE A 39 31.26 0.55 -22.09
N ILE A 40 30.57 0.22 -23.19
CA ILE A 40 29.96 -1.05 -23.44
C ILE A 40 29.92 -1.35 -24.94
N SER A 41 29.94 -2.62 -25.33
CA SER A 41 29.72 -3.00 -26.72
C SER A 41 28.25 -2.81 -27.12
N LYS A 42 28.01 -2.53 -28.40
CA LYS A 42 26.66 -2.39 -28.94
C LYS A 42 25.85 -3.67 -28.71
N SER A 43 26.46 -4.84 -28.98
CA SER A 43 25.81 -6.15 -28.80
C SER A 43 25.44 -6.44 -27.35
N ASP A 44 26.27 -6.05 -26.37
CA ASP A 44 25.96 -6.26 -24.95
C ASP A 44 24.87 -5.31 -24.46
N PHE A 45 24.82 -4.08 -24.99
CA PHE A 45 23.73 -3.15 -24.66
C PHE A 45 22.39 -3.65 -25.25
N GLU A 46 22.37 -4.19 -26.46
CA GLU A 46 21.18 -4.80 -27.06
C GLU A 46 20.69 -5.99 -26.24
N LYS A 47 21.59 -6.90 -25.84
CA LYS A 47 21.28 -8.01 -24.93
C LYS A 47 20.72 -7.54 -23.59
N PHE A 48 21.24 -6.47 -23.03
CA PHE A 48 20.71 -5.84 -21.80
C PHE A 48 19.28 -5.35 -22.02
N GLN A 49 19.00 -4.64 -23.10
CA GLN A 49 17.66 -4.13 -23.41
C GLN A 49 16.63 -5.25 -23.60
N GLU A 50 16.98 -6.29 -24.36
CA GLU A 50 16.11 -7.44 -24.60
C GLU A 50 15.78 -8.25 -23.34
N ASN A 51 16.69 -8.25 -22.38
CA ASN A 51 16.59 -9.01 -21.14
C ASN A 51 16.29 -8.16 -19.91
N LYS A 52 16.02 -6.86 -20.06
CA LYS A 52 15.84 -5.92 -18.94
C LYS A 52 14.86 -6.46 -17.88
N ASN A 53 13.74 -7.00 -18.29
CA ASN A 53 12.66 -7.50 -17.43
C ASN A 53 12.57 -9.05 -17.37
N LYS A 54 13.56 -9.77 -17.90
CA LYS A 54 13.57 -11.24 -17.94
C LYS A 54 14.65 -11.82 -17.03
N ASN A 55 14.36 -12.96 -16.42
CA ASN A 55 15.38 -13.74 -15.71
C ASN A 55 16.13 -14.64 -16.71
N SER A 56 17.36 -14.27 -17.07
CA SER A 56 18.22 -15.09 -17.94
C SER A 56 19.04 -16.10 -17.14
N ARG A 57 19.18 -17.31 -17.65
CA ARG A 57 20.10 -18.35 -17.12
C ARG A 57 21.54 -18.16 -17.61
N ASP A 58 21.72 -17.38 -18.66
CA ASP A 58 23.05 -17.07 -19.23
C ASP A 58 23.87 -16.22 -18.25
N SER A 59 25.06 -16.73 -17.90
CA SER A 59 25.96 -16.08 -16.95
C SER A 59 26.48 -14.73 -17.46
N HIS A 60 26.73 -14.60 -18.76
CA HIS A 60 27.19 -13.36 -19.39
C HIS A 60 26.11 -12.28 -19.34
N ILE A 61 24.87 -12.62 -19.70
CA ILE A 61 23.72 -11.69 -19.61
C ILE A 61 23.48 -11.27 -18.16
N ARG A 62 23.58 -12.18 -17.20
CA ARG A 62 23.45 -11.83 -15.77
C ARG A 62 24.52 -10.86 -15.32
N LYS A 63 25.77 -11.04 -15.76
CA LYS A 63 26.87 -10.13 -15.44
C LYS A 63 26.63 -8.74 -16.03
N ILE A 64 26.28 -8.64 -17.32
CA ILE A 64 25.96 -7.37 -17.98
C ILE A 64 24.81 -6.64 -17.23
N LYS A 65 23.74 -7.37 -16.89
CA LYS A 65 22.62 -6.80 -16.16
C LYS A 65 23.03 -6.26 -14.80
N LYS A 66 23.84 -7.01 -14.05
CA LYS A 66 24.34 -6.57 -12.75
C LYS A 66 25.19 -5.31 -12.92
N ASP A 67 26.16 -5.34 -13.80
CA ASP A 67 27.11 -4.22 -14.02
C ASP A 67 26.38 -2.93 -14.46
N LEU A 68 25.36 -3.04 -15.34
CA LEU A 68 24.59 -1.89 -15.78
C LEU A 68 23.57 -1.40 -14.73
N ASN A 69 23.01 -2.29 -13.94
CA ASN A 69 22.12 -1.90 -12.84
C ASN A 69 22.90 -1.20 -11.72
N ASP A 70 24.07 -1.72 -11.36
CA ASP A 70 24.94 -1.09 -10.35
C ASP A 70 25.38 0.31 -10.83
N GLU A 71 25.72 0.43 -12.12
CA GLU A 71 26.07 1.73 -12.73
C GLU A 71 24.86 2.67 -12.80
N MET A 72 23.65 2.16 -13.07
CA MET A 72 22.43 2.96 -13.06
C MET A 72 22.14 3.50 -11.65
N ILE A 73 22.26 2.67 -10.62
CA ILE A 73 22.05 3.08 -9.23
C ILE A 73 23.04 4.18 -8.84
N LYS A 74 24.34 4.02 -9.21
CA LYS A 74 25.39 5.00 -8.96
C LYS A 74 25.08 6.39 -9.55
N LEU A 75 24.46 6.42 -10.73
CA LEU A 75 24.17 7.67 -11.45
C LEU A 75 22.79 8.24 -11.13
N GLN A 76 21.78 7.38 -11.01
CA GLN A 76 20.39 7.79 -10.89
C GLN A 76 20.11 8.58 -9.61
N GLU A 77 20.60 8.09 -8.48
CA GLU A 77 20.32 8.73 -7.19
C GLU A 77 20.87 10.16 -7.13
N PRO A 78 22.17 10.43 -7.39
CA PRO A 78 22.69 11.79 -7.38
C PRO A 78 22.02 12.71 -8.41
N ILE A 79 21.76 12.23 -9.64
CA ILE A 79 21.10 13.03 -10.68
C ILE A 79 19.71 13.46 -10.22
N LEU A 80 18.91 12.55 -9.66
CA LEU A 80 17.56 12.86 -9.20
C LEU A 80 17.55 13.77 -7.96
N LEU A 81 18.55 13.63 -7.07
CA LEU A 81 18.71 14.52 -5.92
C LEU A 81 19.05 15.96 -6.37
N HIS A 82 20.00 16.11 -7.28
CA HIS A 82 20.33 17.40 -7.85
C HIS A 82 19.14 18.00 -8.60
N PHE A 83 18.39 17.18 -9.35
CA PHE A 83 17.20 17.61 -10.06
C PHE A 83 16.13 18.18 -9.10
N ALA A 84 15.89 17.51 -7.98
CA ALA A 84 14.92 17.97 -6.97
C ALA A 84 15.35 19.27 -6.26
N ALA A 85 16.66 19.53 -6.16
CA ALA A 85 17.22 20.68 -5.49
C ALA A 85 17.49 21.89 -6.41
N THR A 86 17.39 21.70 -7.73
CA THR A 86 17.75 22.72 -8.73
C THR A 86 16.51 23.38 -9.32
N PRO A 87 16.43 24.73 -9.39
CA PRO A 87 15.36 25.43 -10.10
C PRO A 87 15.29 25.00 -11.57
N GLU A 88 14.07 24.93 -12.11
CA GLU A 88 13.80 24.38 -13.44
C GLU A 88 14.56 25.12 -14.58
N ASP A 89 14.69 26.43 -14.47
CA ASP A 89 15.41 27.30 -15.41
C ASP A 89 16.91 27.04 -15.51
N GLN A 90 17.51 26.40 -14.48
CA GLN A 90 18.91 26.03 -14.43
C GLN A 90 19.18 24.61 -14.94
N ILE A 91 18.13 23.81 -15.17
CA ILE A 91 18.26 22.43 -15.64
C ILE A 91 18.50 22.40 -17.15
N ASN A 92 19.74 22.14 -17.52
CA ASN A 92 20.17 22.07 -18.93
C ASN A 92 21.22 20.96 -19.14
N LYS A 93 21.62 20.76 -20.38
CA LYS A 93 22.59 19.71 -20.75
C LYS A 93 23.94 19.83 -20.00
N GLN A 94 24.44 21.04 -19.81
CA GLN A 94 25.70 21.26 -19.09
C GLN A 94 25.55 20.93 -17.62
N TRP A 95 24.44 21.29 -17.00
CA TRP A 95 24.10 20.93 -15.62
C TRP A 95 24.15 19.41 -15.41
N LEU A 96 23.50 18.62 -16.29
CA LEU A 96 23.52 17.17 -16.19
C LEU A 96 24.92 16.61 -16.43
N GLN A 97 25.67 17.15 -17.41
CA GLN A 97 27.04 16.71 -17.69
C GLN A 97 27.97 16.96 -16.51
N ASN A 98 27.83 18.08 -15.81
CA ASN A 98 28.65 18.41 -14.63
C ASN A 98 28.41 17.37 -13.52
N ILE A 99 27.16 17.05 -13.22
CA ILE A 99 26.82 16.01 -12.22
C ILE A 99 27.42 14.66 -12.59
N VAL A 100 27.27 14.23 -13.84
CA VAL A 100 27.84 12.97 -14.33
C VAL A 100 29.37 13.00 -14.23
N THR A 101 30.00 14.11 -14.57
CA THR A 101 31.44 14.25 -14.47
C THR A 101 31.90 14.15 -13.01
N ASP A 102 31.25 14.82 -12.09
CA ASP A 102 31.60 14.80 -10.66
C ASP A 102 31.47 13.41 -10.03
N ILE A 103 30.51 12.59 -10.51
CA ILE A 103 30.36 11.21 -10.06
C ILE A 103 31.53 10.32 -10.49
N TYR A 104 32.07 10.54 -11.70
CA TYR A 104 33.22 9.78 -12.21
C TYR A 104 34.56 10.36 -11.77
N HIS A 105 34.61 11.67 -11.55
CA HIS A 105 35.82 12.45 -11.25
C HIS A 105 35.58 13.37 -10.05
N PRO A 106 35.43 12.82 -8.81
CA PRO A 106 35.13 13.61 -7.62
C PRO A 106 36.17 14.70 -7.32
N GLU A 107 37.40 14.51 -7.80
CA GLU A 107 38.49 15.48 -7.70
C GLU A 107 38.27 16.75 -8.52
N LEU A 108 37.38 16.71 -9.53
CA LEU A 108 37.07 17.84 -10.42
C LEU A 108 35.73 18.51 -10.05
N ALA A 109 35.15 18.19 -8.89
CA ALA A 109 33.80 18.53 -8.51
C ALA A 109 33.33 19.95 -8.93
N THR A 110 32.48 20.01 -9.96
CA THR A 110 31.94 21.25 -10.54
C THR A 110 30.43 21.38 -10.36
N ALA A 111 29.78 20.31 -9.90
CA ALA A 111 28.31 20.31 -9.67
C ALA A 111 27.95 21.18 -8.46
N PRO A 112 26.82 21.90 -8.50
CA PRO A 112 26.33 22.63 -7.35
C PRO A 112 26.07 21.69 -6.17
N LYS A 113 26.47 22.11 -4.95
CA LYS A 113 26.19 21.34 -3.73
C LYS A 113 24.69 21.10 -3.59
N ILE A 114 24.31 19.87 -3.23
CA ILE A 114 22.93 19.55 -2.94
C ILE A 114 22.44 20.39 -1.77
N ILE A 115 21.50 21.29 -2.04
CA ILE A 115 20.86 22.11 -1.00
C ILE A 115 19.72 21.31 -0.43
N ILE A 116 19.80 20.99 0.87
CA ILE A 116 18.74 20.28 1.58
C ILE A 116 17.57 21.25 1.76
N PRO A 117 16.36 20.94 1.23
CA PRO A 117 15.21 21.83 1.38
C PRO A 117 14.81 22.00 2.85
N LYS A 118 14.44 23.22 3.23
CA LYS A 118 14.00 23.54 4.58
C LYS A 118 12.47 23.53 4.73
N ASP A 119 11.75 23.71 3.62
CA ASP A 119 10.30 23.60 3.60
C ASP A 119 9.86 22.14 3.44
N LEU A 120 8.72 21.80 4.05
CA LEU A 120 8.24 20.41 4.13
C LEU A 120 7.93 19.81 2.76
N ILE A 121 7.34 20.58 1.85
CA ILE A 121 6.87 20.07 0.55
C ILE A 121 8.05 19.71 -0.34
N SER A 122 9.02 20.60 -0.49
CA SER A 122 10.25 20.32 -1.24
C SER A 122 11.09 19.20 -0.59
N PHE A 123 11.07 19.16 0.75
CA PHE A 123 11.77 18.10 1.48
C PHE A 123 11.17 16.71 1.27
N ILE A 124 9.85 16.59 1.00
CA ILE A 124 9.25 15.30 0.66
C ILE A 124 9.87 14.72 -0.62
N ASP A 125 10.06 15.53 -1.65
CA ASP A 125 10.70 15.09 -2.90
C ASP A 125 12.15 14.64 -2.66
N TYR A 126 12.91 15.45 -1.92
CA TYR A 126 14.26 15.11 -1.48
C TYR A 126 14.30 13.78 -0.72
N PHE A 127 13.41 13.60 0.27
CA PHE A 127 13.33 12.39 1.10
C PHE A 127 12.99 11.13 0.28
N VAL A 128 12.03 11.23 -0.63
CA VAL A 128 11.60 10.11 -1.48
C VAL A 128 12.74 9.61 -2.35
N ILE A 129 13.52 10.53 -2.90
CA ILE A 129 14.64 10.22 -3.78
C ILE A 129 15.81 9.64 -2.98
N GLU A 130 16.24 10.33 -1.92
CA GLU A 130 17.41 9.92 -1.14
C GLU A 130 17.21 8.59 -0.41
N LYS A 131 15.96 8.27 -0.01
CA LYS A 131 15.63 6.97 0.62
C LYS A 131 15.36 5.86 -0.38
N VAL A 132 15.40 6.15 -1.68
CA VAL A 132 15.10 5.17 -2.75
C VAL A 132 13.82 4.39 -2.42
N LEU A 133 12.75 5.12 -2.08
CA LEU A 133 11.50 4.50 -1.65
C LEU A 133 10.87 3.73 -2.81
N ASN A 134 10.30 2.57 -2.49
CA ASN A 134 9.54 1.81 -3.48
C ASN A 134 8.30 2.59 -3.96
N SER A 135 7.74 2.19 -5.10
CA SER A 135 6.61 2.87 -5.75
C SER A 135 5.39 3.06 -4.83
N VAL A 136 5.11 2.10 -3.95
CA VAL A 136 3.98 2.15 -3.02
C VAL A 136 4.20 3.23 -1.96
N MET A 137 5.40 3.32 -1.38
CA MET A 137 5.72 4.35 -0.37
C MET A 137 5.80 5.72 -1.01
N THR A 138 6.42 5.83 -2.18
CA THR A 138 6.47 7.05 -2.98
C THR A 138 5.05 7.61 -3.24
N ALA A 139 4.11 6.75 -3.67
CA ALA A 139 2.72 7.16 -3.89
C ALA A 139 2.07 7.70 -2.60
N LYS A 140 2.35 7.12 -1.43
CA LYS A 140 1.83 7.60 -0.14
C LYS A 140 2.37 8.98 0.24
N TYR A 141 3.68 9.22 0.06
CA TYR A 141 4.28 10.53 0.30
C TYR A 141 3.78 11.58 -0.71
N ASN A 142 3.55 11.22 -1.97
CA ASN A 142 2.94 12.12 -2.95
C ASN A 142 1.50 12.51 -2.58
N VAL A 143 0.71 11.58 -2.04
CA VAL A 143 -0.63 11.89 -1.52
C VAL A 143 -0.53 12.84 -0.31
N LEU A 144 0.41 12.62 0.61
CA LEU A 144 0.67 13.55 1.71
C LEU A 144 1.06 14.93 1.18
N LYS A 145 1.99 14.99 0.21
CA LYS A 145 2.42 16.24 -0.42
C LYS A 145 1.25 17.04 -0.99
N MET A 146 0.38 16.40 -1.76
CA MET A 146 -0.82 17.07 -2.31
C MET A 146 -1.75 17.63 -1.22
N ARG A 147 -1.88 16.93 -0.08
CA ARG A 147 -2.70 17.40 1.05
C ARG A 147 -2.08 18.59 1.75
N LEU A 148 -0.76 18.55 1.96
CA LEU A 148 -0.01 19.66 2.54
C LEU A 148 -0.04 20.89 1.63
N GLN A 149 0.05 20.74 0.31
CA GLN A 149 -0.11 21.84 -0.65
C GLN A 149 -1.48 22.51 -0.53
N LYS A 150 -2.56 21.72 -0.38
CA LYS A 150 -3.91 22.27 -0.13
C LYS A 150 -3.97 23.06 1.18
N PHE A 151 -3.26 22.58 2.21
CA PHE A 151 -3.21 23.27 3.49
C PHE A 151 -2.35 24.54 3.43
N GLU A 152 -1.20 24.55 2.72
CA GLU A 152 -0.43 25.77 2.47
C GLU A 152 -1.27 26.84 1.74
N ASN A 153 -2.02 26.44 0.73
CA ASN A 153 -2.92 27.34 0.02
C ASN A 153 -4.03 27.92 0.93
N PHE A 154 -4.53 27.11 1.86
CA PHE A 154 -5.51 27.55 2.87
C PHE A 154 -4.91 28.56 3.85
N ARG A 155 -3.71 28.26 4.41
CA ARG A 155 -2.99 29.16 5.34
C ARG A 155 -2.41 30.40 4.64
N LYS A 156 -2.22 30.35 3.32
CA LYS A 156 -1.47 31.36 2.54
C LYS A 156 -0.01 31.51 2.98
N SER A 157 0.59 30.44 3.52
CA SER A 157 1.97 30.43 3.97
C SER A 157 2.59 29.04 3.79
N LYS A 158 3.91 29.01 3.50
CA LYS A 158 4.69 27.75 3.44
C LYS A 158 4.75 27.08 4.80
N ILE A 159 4.93 25.76 4.78
CA ILE A 159 5.12 24.94 5.97
C ILE A 159 6.60 24.63 6.12
N PHE A 160 7.20 25.07 7.23
CA PHE A 160 8.57 24.76 7.60
C PHE A 160 8.57 23.74 8.75
N PHE A 161 9.69 23.05 8.95
CA PHE A 161 9.83 22.08 10.03
C PHE A 161 9.80 22.75 11.43
N SER A 162 10.15 24.01 11.54
CA SER A 162 9.99 24.81 12.75
C SER A 162 8.54 25.06 13.16
N ASP A 163 7.59 24.97 12.19
CA ASP A 163 6.16 25.22 12.46
C ASP A 163 5.50 24.04 13.19
N PHE A 164 6.13 22.86 13.21
CA PHE A 164 5.52 21.67 13.79
C PHE A 164 5.47 21.74 15.32
N ASN A 165 4.42 22.36 15.81
CA ASN A 165 4.08 22.47 17.23
C ASN A 165 2.61 22.06 17.45
N LEU A 166 2.15 22.10 18.68
CA LEU A 166 0.77 21.73 19.01
C LEU A 166 -0.29 22.65 18.35
N PRO A 167 -0.12 24.00 18.30
CA PRO A 167 -1.01 24.86 17.53
C PRO A 167 -1.14 24.47 16.06
N PHE A 168 -0.04 24.16 15.39
CA PHE A 168 -0.04 23.66 14.00
C PHE A 168 -0.86 22.37 13.89
N ALA A 169 -0.67 21.43 14.81
CA ALA A 169 -1.39 20.16 14.77
C ALA A 169 -2.91 20.36 14.91
N TYR A 170 -3.35 21.32 15.74
CA TYR A 170 -4.78 21.67 15.85
C TYR A 170 -5.33 22.32 14.58
N GLU A 171 -4.61 23.28 14.00
CA GLU A 171 -5.01 23.97 12.78
C GLU A 171 -5.12 22.97 11.61
N PHE A 172 -4.13 22.10 11.44
CA PHE A 172 -4.12 21.06 10.42
C PHE A 172 -5.26 20.04 10.61
N SER A 173 -5.51 19.64 11.87
CA SER A 173 -6.62 18.73 12.21
C SER A 173 -7.97 19.34 11.88
N LYS A 174 -8.17 20.63 12.20
CA LYS A 174 -9.38 21.38 11.89
C LYS A 174 -9.59 21.48 10.39
N PHE A 175 -8.56 21.88 9.63
CA PHE A 175 -8.60 21.92 8.17
C PHE A 175 -9.00 20.56 7.56
N TYR A 176 -8.42 19.45 8.06
CA TYR A 176 -8.73 18.10 7.56
C TYR A 176 -10.18 17.71 7.77
N LYS A 177 -10.74 18.05 8.94
CA LYS A 177 -12.12 17.70 9.29
C LYS A 177 -13.14 18.57 8.61
N GLU A 178 -12.99 19.88 8.76
CA GLU A 178 -14.00 20.84 8.33
C GLU A 178 -13.93 21.15 6.84
N ASN A 179 -12.72 21.33 6.28
CA ASN A 179 -12.56 21.73 4.88
C ASN A 179 -12.33 20.55 3.94
N GLN A 180 -11.82 19.42 4.42
CA GLN A 180 -11.48 18.27 3.58
C GLN A 180 -12.31 17.02 3.88
N ASN A 181 -13.08 16.99 4.95
CA ASN A 181 -13.92 15.85 5.38
C ASN A 181 -13.15 14.52 5.41
N PHE A 182 -11.92 14.53 5.98
CA PHE A 182 -11.13 13.33 6.16
C PHE A 182 -11.39 12.68 7.51
N MET A 183 -11.30 11.34 7.53
CA MET A 183 -11.38 10.53 8.75
C MET A 183 -10.14 10.72 9.64
N ASP A 184 -10.32 10.62 10.97
CA ASP A 184 -9.25 10.69 11.97
C ASP A 184 -8.08 9.73 11.67
N ASN A 185 -8.37 8.53 11.19
CA ASN A 185 -7.32 7.55 10.83
C ASN A 185 -6.46 8.03 9.66
N THR A 186 -7.00 8.83 8.75
CA THR A 186 -6.22 9.44 7.67
C THR A 186 -5.26 10.49 8.23
N LEU A 187 -5.75 11.36 9.10
CA LEU A 187 -4.96 12.38 9.76
C LEU A 187 -3.84 11.76 10.65
N LYS A 188 -4.19 10.74 11.45
CA LYS A 188 -3.20 9.99 12.28
C LYS A 188 -2.06 9.41 11.44
N ARG A 189 -2.39 8.86 10.28
CA ARG A 189 -1.39 8.31 9.35
C ARG A 189 -0.51 9.41 8.77
N ASP A 190 -1.09 10.54 8.35
CA ASP A 190 -0.36 11.65 7.76
C ASP A 190 0.56 12.31 8.79
N PHE A 191 0.14 12.45 10.05
CA PHE A 191 1.01 12.85 11.15
C PHE A 191 2.18 11.88 11.37
N GLY A 192 1.95 10.57 11.24
CA GLY A 192 3.02 9.58 11.32
C GLY A 192 4.07 9.74 10.21
N TYR A 193 3.66 10.09 9.00
CA TYR A 193 4.59 10.39 7.90
C TYR A 193 5.34 11.70 8.14
N ILE A 194 4.66 12.75 8.62
CA ILE A 194 5.28 14.02 8.98
C ILE A 194 6.33 13.80 10.08
N ALA A 195 6.02 13.05 11.14
CA ALA A 195 6.98 12.72 12.18
C ALA A 195 8.23 12.00 11.66
N SER A 196 8.05 11.09 10.70
CA SER A 196 9.18 10.41 10.03
C SER A 196 10.05 11.39 9.24
N LEU A 197 9.44 12.36 8.57
CA LEU A 197 10.14 13.44 7.87
C LEU A 197 10.89 14.36 8.84
N CYS A 198 10.28 14.75 9.96
CA CYS A 198 10.91 15.56 10.99
C CYS A 198 12.16 14.89 11.58
N ILE A 199 12.06 13.61 11.94
CA ILE A 199 13.20 12.83 12.44
C ILE A 199 14.32 12.79 11.40
N TYR A 200 13.99 12.61 10.13
CA TYR A 200 14.98 12.56 9.07
C TYR A 200 15.59 13.93 8.77
N ALA A 201 14.78 15.00 8.72
CA ALA A 201 15.22 16.38 8.54
C ALA A 201 16.21 16.81 9.64
N LYS A 202 15.91 16.48 10.91
CA LYS A 202 16.82 16.76 12.04
C LYS A 202 18.17 16.06 11.88
N ARG A 203 18.20 14.79 11.40
CA ARG A 203 19.44 14.06 11.10
C ARG A 203 20.25 14.68 9.97
N LYS A 204 19.60 15.42 9.08
CA LYS A 204 20.24 16.15 7.98
C LYS A 204 20.62 17.59 8.34
N GLY A 205 20.47 17.99 9.59
CA GLY A 205 20.81 19.34 10.08
C GLY A 205 19.77 20.41 9.76
N VAL A 206 18.56 20.03 9.35
CA VAL A 206 17.44 20.95 9.20
C VAL A 206 16.87 21.26 10.58
N GLU A 207 16.63 22.54 10.86
CA GLU A 207 15.98 22.97 12.09
C GLU A 207 14.53 22.44 12.15
N VAL A 208 14.22 21.70 13.22
CA VAL A 208 12.93 21.05 13.44
C VAL A 208 12.45 21.40 14.84
N ASN A 209 11.18 21.70 15.02
CA ASN A 209 10.60 21.89 16.34
C ASN A 209 10.69 20.60 17.15
N ASP A 210 11.31 20.67 18.34
CA ASP A 210 11.58 19.51 19.19
C ASP A 210 10.29 18.87 19.74
N ASP A 211 9.21 19.64 19.92
CA ASP A 211 7.91 19.12 20.31
C ASP A 211 7.43 18.01 19.37
N TRP A 212 7.78 18.09 18.08
CA TRP A 212 7.38 17.12 17.09
C TRP A 212 8.29 15.90 16.96
N VAL A 213 9.57 16.06 17.22
CA VAL A 213 10.53 14.93 17.25
C VAL A 213 10.23 14.01 18.42
N ASP A 214 9.84 14.58 19.56
CA ASP A 214 9.37 13.85 20.75
C ASP A 214 7.88 13.48 20.66
N PHE A 215 7.19 13.94 19.64
CA PHE A 215 5.79 13.66 19.35
C PHE A 215 5.58 12.21 18.91
N LYS A 216 6.10 11.32 19.71
CA LYS A 216 5.48 10.01 19.82
C LYS A 216 4.12 10.29 20.42
N PHE A 217 3.09 10.37 19.62
CA PHE A 217 1.65 10.53 19.95
C PHE A 217 1.19 10.08 21.35
N SER A 218 2.12 9.72 22.23
CA SER A 218 1.92 9.29 23.61
C SER A 218 1.83 10.42 24.62
N LYS A 219 2.43 11.59 24.36
CA LYS A 219 2.39 12.72 25.32
C LYS A 219 1.18 13.64 25.10
N VAL A 220 0.72 13.81 23.84
CA VAL A 220 -0.54 14.49 23.58
C VAL A 220 -1.65 13.44 23.69
N LYS A 221 -2.54 13.57 24.63
CA LYS A 221 -3.69 12.68 24.73
C LYS A 221 -4.37 12.67 23.37
N LYS A 222 -4.56 11.49 22.77
CA LYS A 222 -5.27 11.34 21.48
C LYS A 222 -6.64 12.05 21.50
N THR A 223 -7.20 12.25 22.69
CA THR A 223 -8.42 13.01 22.96
C THR A 223 -8.31 14.48 22.64
N ASP A 224 -7.12 15.07 22.69
CA ASP A 224 -6.97 16.54 22.54
C ASP A 224 -6.87 16.90 21.05
N LEU A 225 -6.11 16.15 20.26
CA LEU A 225 -6.06 16.32 18.79
C LEU A 225 -7.24 15.68 18.06
N PHE A 226 -7.81 14.65 18.65
CA PHE A 226 -8.95 13.92 18.12
C PHE A 226 -10.03 13.87 19.18
N PRO A 227 -10.68 15.02 19.54
CA PRO A 227 -11.80 15.00 20.45
C PRO A 227 -12.76 13.95 19.90
N LYS A 228 -13.22 13.05 20.78
CA LYS A 228 -14.30 12.14 20.42
C LYS A 228 -15.38 13.05 19.84
N SER A 229 -15.69 12.93 18.55
CA SER A 229 -16.81 13.69 18.02
C SER A 229 -18.01 13.35 18.88
N VAL A 230 -18.82 14.33 19.20
CA VAL A 230 -20.06 14.14 19.94
C VAL A 230 -20.97 13.14 19.19
N ASN A 231 -20.73 12.97 17.89
CA ASN A 231 -21.32 11.97 16.99
C ASN A 231 -20.48 10.69 16.79
N SER A 232 -19.24 10.60 17.35
CA SER A 232 -18.62 9.32 17.61
C SER A 232 -19.22 8.79 18.92
N GLY A 233 -20.50 8.58 18.88
CA GLY A 233 -21.07 7.62 19.79
C GLY A 233 -20.16 6.40 19.77
N SER A 234 -20.06 5.69 20.82
CA SER A 234 -19.48 4.36 20.93
C SER A 234 -20.06 3.41 19.86
N ASP A 235 -20.33 3.93 18.69
CA ASP A 235 -20.86 3.24 17.54
C ASP A 235 -19.83 2.23 17.15
N LYS A 236 -20.00 1.07 17.78
CA LYS A 236 -19.36 -0.15 17.35
C LYS A 236 -19.56 -0.17 15.83
N ILE A 237 -18.51 0.11 15.06
CA ILE A 237 -18.56 -0.08 13.62
C ILE A 237 -18.73 -1.58 13.42
N PHE A 238 -19.98 -2.00 13.26
CA PHE A 238 -20.27 -3.38 12.95
C PHE A 238 -19.78 -3.65 11.55
N TYR A 239 -18.61 -4.24 11.50
CA TYR A 239 -18.09 -4.72 10.25
C TYR A 239 -18.92 -5.92 9.81
N GLN A 240 -19.36 -5.90 8.56
CA GLN A 240 -20.15 -6.97 7.98
C GLN A 240 -19.35 -8.27 7.90
N TYR A 241 -20.02 -9.39 8.16
CA TYR A 241 -19.55 -10.74 7.92
C TYR A 241 -20.72 -11.60 7.42
N PHE A 242 -20.46 -12.74 6.84
CA PHE A 242 -21.49 -13.73 6.50
C PHE A 242 -21.46 -14.87 7.51
N ASN A 243 -22.61 -15.18 8.11
CA ASN A 243 -22.78 -16.38 8.93
C ASN A 243 -22.90 -17.64 8.04
N PHE A 244 -22.99 -18.83 8.66
CA PHE A 244 -23.01 -20.09 7.92
C PHE A 244 -24.24 -20.23 7.01
N GLU A 245 -25.41 -19.75 7.41
CA GLU A 245 -26.63 -19.78 6.59
C GLU A 245 -26.53 -18.85 5.39
N GLU A 246 -25.98 -17.68 5.58
CA GLU A 246 -25.73 -16.73 4.49
C GLU A 246 -24.68 -17.26 3.50
N ILE A 247 -23.65 -17.96 4.00
CA ILE A 247 -22.67 -18.65 3.15
C ILE A 247 -23.35 -19.72 2.30
N LYS A 248 -24.28 -20.48 2.88
CA LYS A 248 -25.07 -21.48 2.15
C LYS A 248 -25.97 -20.83 1.10
N THR A 249 -26.56 -19.68 1.39
CA THR A 249 -27.33 -18.90 0.42
C THR A 249 -26.46 -18.49 -0.77
N ILE A 250 -25.22 -18.02 -0.53
CA ILE A 250 -24.27 -17.66 -1.59
C ILE A 250 -23.85 -18.88 -2.41
N GLU A 251 -23.64 -20.02 -1.76
CA GLU A 251 -23.24 -21.28 -2.39
C GLU A 251 -24.32 -21.76 -3.38
N ASN A 252 -25.60 -21.63 -3.02
CA ASN A 252 -26.76 -22.08 -3.78
C ASN A 252 -27.25 -21.05 -4.81
N LEU A 253 -26.54 -19.95 -5.06
CA LEU A 253 -26.96 -19.00 -6.08
C LEU A 253 -26.92 -19.61 -7.47
N GLU A 254 -28.03 -19.53 -8.17
CA GLU A 254 -28.21 -19.98 -9.54
C GLU A 254 -28.22 -18.82 -10.56
N ALA A 255 -28.21 -19.14 -11.82
CA ALA A 255 -28.29 -18.19 -12.95
C ALA A 255 -27.29 -17.04 -12.89
N LEU A 256 -26.06 -17.35 -12.49
CA LEU A 256 -24.94 -16.39 -12.50
C LEU A 256 -24.30 -16.36 -13.89
N THR A 257 -23.88 -15.16 -14.31
CA THR A 257 -22.97 -15.04 -15.47
C THR A 257 -21.61 -15.63 -15.11
N ASP A 258 -20.83 -16.08 -16.11
CA ASP A 258 -19.47 -16.64 -15.90
C ASP A 258 -18.62 -15.77 -14.96
N SER A 259 -18.66 -14.44 -15.14
CA SER A 259 -17.89 -13.53 -14.30
C SER A 259 -18.38 -13.50 -12.84
N LEU A 260 -19.68 -13.57 -12.58
CA LEU A 260 -20.23 -13.59 -11.22
C LEU A 260 -20.03 -14.96 -10.58
N ASP A 261 -20.14 -16.04 -11.34
CA ASP A 261 -19.84 -17.39 -10.90
C ASP A 261 -18.37 -17.56 -10.50
N ASN A 262 -17.48 -17.00 -11.28
CA ASN A 262 -16.05 -16.96 -10.95
C ASN A 262 -15.77 -16.19 -9.64
N VAL A 263 -16.46 -15.07 -9.41
CA VAL A 263 -16.33 -14.26 -8.18
C VAL A 263 -16.98 -14.96 -6.99
N ARG A 264 -18.12 -15.61 -7.18
CA ARG A 264 -18.76 -16.44 -6.13
C ARG A 264 -17.81 -17.52 -5.64
N ASP A 265 -17.19 -18.27 -6.54
CA ASP A 265 -16.24 -19.34 -6.19
C ASP A 265 -15.02 -18.78 -5.43
N TRP A 266 -14.45 -17.63 -5.87
CA TRP A 266 -13.42 -16.94 -5.10
C TRP A 266 -13.89 -16.46 -3.73
N LEU A 267 -15.14 -15.96 -3.61
CA LEU A 267 -15.72 -15.57 -2.33
C LEU A 267 -15.81 -16.78 -1.39
N LEU A 268 -16.34 -17.91 -1.86
CA LEU A 268 -16.44 -19.15 -1.08
C LEU A 268 -15.07 -19.64 -0.62
N ILE A 269 -14.07 -19.66 -1.51
CA ILE A 269 -12.69 -19.98 -1.13
C ILE A 269 -12.21 -19.03 -0.03
N SER A 270 -12.40 -17.71 -0.20
CA SER A 270 -11.95 -16.71 0.78
C SER A 270 -12.57 -16.87 2.17
N LEU A 271 -13.85 -17.31 2.21
CA LEU A 271 -14.59 -17.62 3.43
C LEU A 271 -14.06 -18.85 4.17
N LEU A 272 -13.43 -19.78 3.43
CA LEU A 272 -12.90 -21.03 3.97
C LEU A 272 -11.42 -20.97 4.33
N VAL A 273 -10.64 -20.10 3.68
CA VAL A 273 -9.19 -19.99 3.92
C VAL A 273 -8.80 -18.84 4.85
N GLY A 274 -9.65 -17.84 5.04
CA GLY A 274 -9.42 -16.70 5.94
C GLY A 274 -8.25 -15.79 5.54
N GLN A 275 -7.72 -15.88 4.31
CA GLN A 275 -6.56 -15.13 3.85
C GLN A 275 -6.92 -13.75 3.28
N ARG A 276 -5.92 -12.90 3.02
CA ARG A 276 -6.10 -11.61 2.31
C ARG A 276 -6.25 -11.84 0.82
N ILE A 277 -6.95 -10.93 0.12
CA ILE A 277 -7.11 -11.01 -1.35
C ILE A 277 -5.76 -11.09 -2.08
N SER A 278 -4.73 -10.41 -1.60
CA SER A 278 -3.37 -10.50 -2.14
C SER A 278 -2.75 -11.89 -2.06
N ASP A 279 -3.29 -12.75 -1.20
CA ASP A 279 -2.80 -14.12 -1.02
C ASP A 279 -3.66 -15.10 -1.81
N TRP A 280 -4.98 -15.16 -1.57
CA TRP A 280 -5.82 -16.16 -2.22
C TRP A 280 -6.10 -15.89 -3.71
N MET A 281 -6.10 -14.63 -4.20
CA MET A 281 -6.31 -14.35 -5.62
C MET A 281 -5.19 -14.88 -6.53
N ARG A 282 -4.05 -15.21 -5.99
CA ARG A 282 -2.91 -15.79 -6.72
C ARG A 282 -2.79 -17.30 -6.58
N PHE A 283 -3.74 -17.96 -5.92
CA PHE A 283 -3.72 -19.43 -5.85
C PHE A 283 -3.82 -20.05 -7.22
N ASP A 284 -2.99 -21.05 -7.44
CA ASP A 284 -2.94 -21.86 -8.64
C ASP A 284 -2.67 -23.33 -8.30
N LYS A 285 -2.83 -24.20 -9.28
CA LYS A 285 -2.67 -25.66 -9.13
C LYS A 285 -1.29 -26.06 -8.62
N SER A 286 -0.24 -25.31 -8.91
CA SER A 286 1.13 -25.61 -8.47
C SER A 286 1.31 -25.48 -6.94
N MET A 287 0.42 -24.76 -6.28
CA MET A 287 0.41 -24.57 -4.82
C MET A 287 -0.27 -25.73 -4.09
N ILE A 288 -0.90 -26.66 -4.81
CA ILE A 288 -1.56 -27.83 -4.19
C ILE A 288 -0.52 -28.90 -3.89
N VAL A 289 -0.41 -29.26 -2.60
CA VAL A 289 0.50 -30.29 -2.12
C VAL A 289 -0.25 -31.36 -1.36
N LYS A 290 0.18 -32.64 -1.48
CA LYS A 290 -0.34 -33.76 -0.70
C LYS A 290 0.57 -34.04 0.50
N SER A 291 -0.01 -34.16 1.68
CA SER A 291 0.70 -34.51 2.92
C SER A 291 -0.19 -35.38 3.80
N ARG A 292 0.31 -36.53 4.27
CA ARG A 292 -0.41 -37.45 5.16
C ARG A 292 -1.82 -37.80 4.65
N GLY A 293 -1.96 -38.05 3.36
CA GLY A 293 -3.23 -38.42 2.73
C GLY A 293 -4.24 -37.27 2.53
N LYS A 294 -3.87 -36.03 2.87
CA LYS A 294 -4.72 -34.83 2.69
C LYS A 294 -4.10 -33.88 1.69
N SER A 295 -4.95 -33.09 1.01
CA SER A 295 -4.51 -32.03 0.09
C SER A 295 -4.49 -30.67 0.80
N PHE A 296 -3.48 -29.86 0.50
CA PHE A 296 -3.30 -28.54 1.10
C PHE A 296 -2.89 -27.51 0.06
N ILE A 297 -3.23 -26.25 0.30
CA ILE A 297 -2.69 -25.11 -0.43
C ILE A 297 -1.47 -24.61 0.35
N LYS A 298 -0.27 -24.69 -0.23
CA LYS A 298 0.98 -24.20 0.36
C LYS A 298 1.44 -22.93 -0.33
N PHE A 299 1.63 -21.86 0.44
CA PHE A 299 2.04 -20.55 -0.07
C PHE A 299 2.72 -19.70 1.00
N THR A 300 3.38 -18.60 0.57
CA THR A 300 3.93 -17.58 1.48
C THR A 300 3.05 -16.33 1.44
N GLN A 301 2.62 -15.81 2.57
CA GLN A 301 1.80 -14.60 2.65
C GLN A 301 2.53 -13.39 2.09
N ALA A 302 1.92 -12.66 1.15
CA ALA A 302 2.54 -11.51 0.47
C ALA A 302 2.88 -10.35 1.42
N LYS A 303 2.09 -10.14 2.48
CA LYS A 303 2.27 -9.01 3.41
C LYS A 303 3.23 -9.31 4.57
N THR A 304 3.27 -10.54 5.05
CA THR A 304 3.96 -10.90 6.29
C THR A 304 5.16 -11.83 6.08
N GLY A 305 5.26 -12.46 4.89
CA GLY A 305 6.29 -13.43 4.57
C GLY A 305 6.12 -14.80 5.27
N ASN A 306 5.02 -15.02 5.99
CA ASN A 306 4.80 -16.28 6.68
C ASN A 306 4.44 -17.39 5.69
N GLU A 307 5.05 -18.57 5.85
CA GLU A 307 4.62 -19.78 5.15
C GLU A 307 3.29 -20.27 5.72
N MET A 308 2.37 -20.64 4.84
CA MET A 308 1.03 -21.12 5.16
C MET A 308 0.77 -22.45 4.46
N MET A 309 0.03 -23.31 5.16
CA MET A 309 -0.43 -24.58 4.64
C MET A 309 -1.89 -24.77 5.08
N ILE A 310 -2.85 -24.62 4.15
CA ILE A 310 -4.29 -24.63 4.43
C ILE A 310 -4.92 -25.85 3.80
N HIS A 311 -5.67 -26.63 4.57
CA HIS A 311 -6.35 -27.84 4.13
C HIS A 311 -7.40 -27.52 3.05
N ILE A 312 -7.38 -28.29 1.95
CA ILE A 312 -8.42 -28.29 0.93
C ILE A 312 -9.54 -29.18 1.44
N ASN A 313 -10.57 -28.57 1.98
CA ASN A 313 -11.78 -29.28 2.41
C ASN A 313 -12.67 -29.62 1.20
N GLU A 314 -13.72 -30.39 1.44
CA GLU A 314 -14.67 -30.85 0.40
C GLU A 314 -15.26 -29.69 -0.42
N LYS A 315 -15.62 -28.57 0.23
CA LYS A 315 -16.18 -27.40 -0.48
C LYS A 315 -15.18 -26.76 -1.45
N ILE A 316 -13.91 -26.63 -1.04
CA ILE A 316 -12.84 -26.13 -1.93
C ILE A 316 -12.61 -27.15 -3.03
N GLN A 317 -12.60 -28.45 -2.72
CA GLN A 317 -12.42 -29.50 -3.72
C GLN A 317 -13.52 -29.47 -4.79
N ASN A 318 -14.78 -29.32 -4.39
CA ASN A 318 -15.91 -29.19 -5.32
C ASN A 318 -15.75 -28.00 -6.28
N ILE A 319 -15.21 -26.88 -5.80
CA ILE A 319 -14.89 -25.73 -6.67
C ILE A 319 -13.78 -26.07 -7.66
N LEU A 320 -12.71 -26.74 -7.19
CA LEU A 320 -11.62 -27.17 -8.06
C LEU A 320 -12.12 -28.18 -9.11
N ASP A 321 -12.92 -29.16 -8.73
CA ASP A 321 -13.48 -30.18 -9.63
C ASP A 321 -14.38 -29.54 -10.70
N LYS A 322 -15.23 -28.60 -10.32
CA LYS A 322 -16.02 -27.76 -11.23
C LYS A 322 -15.13 -27.05 -12.27
N ARG A 323 -13.88 -26.76 -11.94
CA ARG A 323 -12.92 -26.01 -12.76
C ARG A 323 -11.75 -26.85 -13.28
N ASN A 324 -12.00 -28.15 -13.51
CA ASN A 324 -11.02 -29.09 -14.05
C ASN A 324 -9.74 -29.22 -13.19
N GLY A 325 -9.89 -29.10 -11.87
CA GLY A 325 -8.79 -29.23 -10.91
C GLY A 325 -7.97 -27.96 -10.72
N ASP A 326 -8.44 -26.81 -11.17
CA ASP A 326 -7.77 -25.52 -11.01
C ASP A 326 -8.59 -24.53 -10.17
N PHE A 327 -7.96 -23.47 -9.72
CA PHE A 327 -8.64 -22.37 -9.04
C PHE A 327 -9.44 -21.51 -10.03
N PRO A 328 -10.43 -20.72 -9.54
CA PRO A 328 -11.14 -19.78 -10.39
C PRO A 328 -10.18 -18.80 -11.07
N ARG A 329 -10.55 -18.31 -12.25
CA ARG A 329 -9.74 -17.34 -13.01
C ARG A 329 -9.41 -16.10 -12.17
N GLN A 330 -8.13 -15.73 -12.13
CA GLN A 330 -7.66 -14.53 -11.45
C GLN A 330 -8.26 -13.27 -12.08
N ILE A 331 -8.62 -12.30 -11.23
CA ILE A 331 -9.18 -11.01 -11.64
C ILE A 331 -8.54 -9.89 -10.85
N GLU A 332 -8.58 -8.69 -11.40
CA GLU A 332 -8.07 -7.49 -10.76
C GLU A 332 -8.87 -7.18 -9.47
N PHE A 333 -8.19 -6.72 -8.41
CA PHE A 333 -8.78 -6.57 -7.07
C PHE A 333 -9.95 -5.59 -7.02
N GLN A 334 -9.89 -4.50 -7.78
CA GLN A 334 -11.00 -3.55 -7.83
C GLN A 334 -12.22 -4.20 -8.50
N LYS A 335 -12.01 -4.89 -9.61
CA LYS A 335 -13.07 -5.61 -10.32
C LYS A 335 -13.70 -6.70 -9.45
N TYR A 336 -12.89 -7.41 -8.65
CA TYR A 336 -13.43 -8.34 -7.65
C TYR A 336 -14.34 -7.63 -6.65
N ASN A 337 -13.90 -6.48 -6.09
CA ASN A 337 -14.71 -5.73 -5.12
C ASN A 337 -16.03 -5.23 -5.71
N ASP A 338 -16.06 -4.87 -7.00
CA ASP A 338 -17.28 -4.46 -7.68
C ASP A 338 -18.24 -5.64 -7.93
N TYR A 339 -17.69 -6.81 -8.24
CA TYR A 339 -18.48 -8.00 -8.56
C TYR A 339 -18.96 -8.75 -7.31
N VAL A 340 -18.18 -8.79 -6.23
CA VAL A 340 -18.62 -9.41 -4.97
C VAL A 340 -19.84 -8.69 -4.40
N LYS A 341 -19.97 -7.38 -4.59
CA LYS A 341 -21.18 -6.62 -4.25
C LYS A 341 -22.39 -7.09 -5.07
N LYS A 342 -22.21 -7.34 -6.37
CA LYS A 342 -23.27 -7.86 -7.24
C LYS A 342 -23.70 -9.27 -6.83
N VAL A 343 -22.76 -10.13 -6.43
CA VAL A 343 -23.04 -11.45 -5.88
C VAL A 343 -23.86 -11.32 -4.59
N ALA A 344 -23.42 -10.46 -3.66
CA ALA A 344 -24.14 -10.21 -2.40
C ALA A 344 -25.55 -9.64 -2.62
N LYS A 345 -25.74 -8.74 -3.59
CA LYS A 345 -27.06 -8.22 -3.96
C LYS A 345 -27.96 -9.32 -4.53
N LYS A 346 -27.43 -10.19 -5.38
CA LYS A 346 -28.19 -11.35 -5.91
C LYS A 346 -28.54 -12.37 -4.82
N ALA A 347 -27.71 -12.47 -3.79
CA ALA A 347 -27.98 -13.30 -2.60
C ALA A 347 -29.06 -12.70 -1.67
N GLY A 348 -29.59 -11.50 -1.97
CA GLY A 348 -30.66 -10.87 -1.23
C GLY A 348 -30.21 -10.04 -0.02
N PHE A 349 -28.93 -9.73 0.14
CA PHE A 349 -28.42 -8.91 1.27
C PHE A 349 -28.71 -7.42 1.04
N THR A 350 -29.99 -7.05 1.07
CA THR A 350 -30.50 -5.70 0.76
C THR A 350 -30.98 -4.94 2.00
N GLU A 351 -30.90 -5.55 3.18
CA GLU A 351 -31.25 -4.90 4.44
C GLU A 351 -30.38 -3.64 4.67
N LYS A 352 -31.00 -2.63 5.29
CA LYS A 352 -30.31 -1.37 5.64
C LYS A 352 -29.46 -1.56 6.89
N VAL A 353 -28.20 -1.14 6.79
CA VAL A 353 -27.23 -1.22 7.90
C VAL A 353 -26.37 0.02 7.95
N MET A 354 -25.97 0.41 9.15
CA MET A 354 -25.04 1.51 9.35
C MET A 354 -23.62 1.10 8.98
N GLY A 355 -22.93 1.97 8.24
CA GLY A 355 -21.55 1.68 7.83
C GLY A 355 -20.89 2.82 7.09
N TYR A 356 -19.69 2.55 6.57
CA TYR A 356 -18.93 3.51 5.80
C TYR A 356 -18.88 3.12 4.32
N LYS A 357 -19.25 4.06 3.45
CA LYS A 357 -19.14 3.91 2.00
C LYS A 357 -18.31 5.04 1.40
N ASP A 358 -17.47 4.71 0.43
CA ASP A 358 -16.73 5.70 -0.33
C ASP A 358 -17.66 6.38 -1.33
N GLN A 359 -17.76 7.71 -1.25
CA GLN A 359 -18.56 8.55 -2.13
C GLN A 359 -17.69 9.65 -2.76
N VAL A 360 -18.02 10.07 -3.96
CA VAL A 360 -17.38 11.22 -4.60
C VAL A 360 -18.14 12.48 -4.20
N ILE A 361 -17.44 13.39 -3.51
CA ILE A 361 -17.96 14.71 -3.12
C ILE A 361 -17.37 15.72 -4.07
N GLU A 362 -18.23 16.56 -4.62
CA GLU A 362 -17.81 17.65 -5.52
C GLU A 362 -16.76 18.55 -4.85
N GLY A 363 -15.72 18.90 -5.59
CA GLY A 363 -14.58 19.70 -5.10
C GLY A 363 -13.63 18.98 -4.14
N LEU A 364 -14.07 17.92 -3.46
CA LEU A 364 -13.26 17.17 -2.48
C LEU A 364 -12.73 15.83 -3.03
N GLY A 365 -13.42 15.24 -4.03
CA GLY A 365 -13.13 13.91 -4.56
C GLY A 365 -13.64 12.79 -3.64
N LYS A 366 -13.02 11.63 -3.68
CA LYS A 366 -13.49 10.42 -2.96
C LYS A 366 -13.33 10.58 -1.44
N ARG A 367 -14.42 10.43 -0.72
CA ARG A 367 -14.49 10.50 0.76
C ARG A 367 -15.27 9.33 1.31
N ARG A 368 -14.92 8.92 2.51
CA ARG A 368 -15.57 7.83 3.24
C ARG A 368 -16.65 8.42 4.15
N ILE A 369 -17.91 8.15 3.82
CA ILE A 369 -19.07 8.72 4.51
C ILE A 369 -19.75 7.65 5.36
N TYR A 370 -20.04 8.00 6.62
CA TYR A 370 -20.84 7.19 7.52
C TYR A 370 -22.33 7.44 7.25
N GLY A 371 -23.11 6.38 7.19
CA GLY A 371 -24.55 6.47 6.91
C GLY A 371 -25.20 5.11 6.83
N GLU A 372 -26.49 5.11 6.50
CA GLU A 372 -27.27 3.93 6.27
C GLU A 372 -27.19 3.52 4.79
N TYR A 373 -26.80 2.27 4.53
CA TYR A 373 -26.64 1.72 3.20
C TYR A 373 -27.22 0.32 3.12
N GLU A 374 -27.54 -0.15 1.93
CA GLU A 374 -27.85 -1.56 1.73
C GLU A 374 -26.59 -2.39 2.03
N ARG A 375 -26.73 -3.50 2.77
CA ARG A 375 -25.62 -4.30 3.26
C ARG A 375 -24.67 -4.76 2.16
N TRP A 376 -25.18 -5.12 0.97
CA TRP A 376 -24.34 -5.51 -0.16
C TRP A 376 -23.38 -4.41 -0.61
N GLU A 377 -23.73 -3.13 -0.44
CA GLU A 377 -22.88 -2.00 -0.81
C GLU A 377 -21.61 -1.89 0.04
N LEU A 378 -21.67 -2.40 1.27
CA LEU A 378 -20.56 -2.37 2.23
C LEU A 378 -19.63 -3.59 2.12
N ILE A 379 -19.97 -4.57 1.29
CA ILE A 379 -19.18 -5.79 1.09
C ILE A 379 -17.90 -5.46 0.30
N SER A 380 -16.80 -6.07 0.72
CA SER A 380 -15.50 -5.98 0.05
C SER A 380 -14.73 -7.30 0.21
N SER A 381 -13.58 -7.42 -0.41
CA SER A 381 -12.71 -8.61 -0.31
C SER A 381 -12.31 -9.00 1.12
N HIS A 382 -12.42 -8.09 2.08
CA HIS A 382 -12.17 -8.40 3.49
C HIS A 382 -13.29 -9.22 4.14
N ILE A 383 -14.47 -9.33 3.51
CA ILE A 383 -15.61 -10.08 4.05
C ILE A 383 -15.27 -11.56 4.30
N GLY A 384 -14.57 -12.20 3.33
CA GLY A 384 -14.20 -13.62 3.46
C GLY A 384 -13.37 -13.88 4.72
N ARG A 385 -12.31 -13.12 4.89
CA ARG A 385 -11.41 -13.23 6.05
C ARG A 385 -12.12 -12.90 7.37
N ARG A 386 -13.00 -11.90 7.37
CA ARG A 386 -13.76 -11.52 8.57
C ARG A 386 -14.78 -12.60 8.94
N SER A 387 -15.54 -13.09 7.96
CA SER A 387 -16.50 -14.19 8.18
C SER A 387 -15.80 -15.43 8.71
N PHE A 388 -14.64 -15.81 8.13
CA PHE A 388 -13.81 -16.90 8.66
C PHE A 388 -13.48 -16.67 10.14
N ALA A 389 -12.89 -15.51 10.46
CA ALA A 389 -12.48 -15.21 11.83
C ALA A 389 -13.66 -15.21 12.81
N THR A 390 -14.79 -14.62 12.44
CA THR A 390 -15.98 -14.50 13.30
C THR A 390 -16.68 -15.85 13.48
N ASN A 391 -16.89 -16.61 12.39
CA ASN A 391 -17.62 -17.88 12.44
C ASN A 391 -16.85 -18.97 13.18
N PHE A 392 -15.52 -19.00 13.09
CA PHE A 392 -14.72 -20.00 13.78
C PHE A 392 -14.25 -19.57 15.17
N TYR A 393 -14.48 -18.31 15.55
CA TYR A 393 -14.20 -17.84 16.91
C TYR A 393 -15.02 -18.67 17.93
N LYS A 394 -14.40 -19.10 19.00
CA LYS A 394 -14.95 -20.01 20.02
C LYS A 394 -15.23 -21.47 19.56
N GLN A 395 -15.08 -21.78 18.26
CA GLN A 395 -15.21 -23.17 17.76
C GLN A 395 -13.84 -23.86 17.65
N ILE A 396 -12.81 -23.11 17.27
CA ILE A 396 -11.42 -23.55 17.28
C ILE A 396 -10.58 -22.59 18.15
N PRO A 397 -9.43 -23.02 18.68
CA PRO A 397 -8.61 -22.15 19.52
C PRO A 397 -8.29 -20.82 18.83
N THR A 398 -8.44 -19.73 19.57
CA THR A 398 -8.18 -18.36 19.04
C THR A 398 -6.79 -18.23 18.46
N TYR A 399 -5.78 -18.90 19.06
CA TYR A 399 -4.41 -18.92 18.57
C TYR A 399 -4.32 -19.48 17.14
N ASP A 400 -5.05 -20.56 16.84
CA ASP A 400 -5.04 -21.19 15.52
C ASP A 400 -5.69 -20.30 14.48
N ILE A 401 -6.79 -19.60 14.84
CA ILE A 401 -7.42 -18.60 13.96
C ILE A 401 -6.47 -17.43 13.71
N MET A 402 -5.79 -16.95 14.76
CA MET A 402 -4.81 -15.88 14.66
C MET A 402 -3.62 -16.28 13.79
N PHE A 403 -3.13 -17.52 13.92
CA PHE A 403 -2.09 -18.08 13.07
C PHE A 403 -2.52 -18.08 11.60
N MET A 404 -3.69 -18.65 11.28
CA MET A 404 -4.24 -18.69 9.92
C MET A 404 -4.46 -17.28 9.36
N THR A 405 -5.05 -16.39 10.15
CA THR A 405 -5.35 -15.02 9.72
C THR A 405 -4.14 -14.08 9.81
N GLY A 406 -3.05 -14.44 10.50
CA GLY A 406 -1.84 -13.63 10.68
C GLY A 406 -2.09 -12.36 11.51
N HIS A 407 -2.92 -12.44 12.57
CA HIS A 407 -3.02 -11.41 13.60
C HIS A 407 -1.90 -11.58 14.62
N LYS A 408 -1.26 -10.49 15.02
CA LYS A 408 -0.10 -10.55 15.94
C LYS A 408 -0.51 -10.55 17.41
N THR A 409 -1.65 -9.92 17.74
CA THR A 409 -2.14 -9.84 19.12
C THR A 409 -3.62 -10.18 19.20
N GLU A 410 -4.03 -10.80 20.30
CA GLU A 410 -5.43 -11.11 20.57
C GLU A 410 -6.31 -9.84 20.56
N GLY A 411 -5.81 -8.74 21.11
CA GLY A 411 -6.54 -7.47 21.12
C GLY A 411 -6.80 -6.89 19.72
N GLU A 412 -5.90 -7.12 18.73
CA GLU A 412 -6.16 -6.78 17.33
C GLU A 412 -7.20 -7.71 16.71
N PHE A 413 -7.12 -8.99 17.04
CA PHE A 413 -8.06 -10.00 16.56
C PHE A 413 -9.49 -9.75 17.08
N LEU A 414 -9.68 -9.54 18.38
CA LEU A 414 -10.98 -9.28 19.00
C LEU A 414 -11.63 -8.01 18.43
N ARG A 415 -10.85 -6.94 18.26
CA ARG A 415 -11.35 -5.73 17.57
C ARG A 415 -11.71 -5.99 16.11
N TYR A 416 -11.00 -6.89 15.45
CA TYR A 416 -11.27 -7.24 14.05
C TYR A 416 -12.60 -7.96 13.86
N ILE A 417 -13.00 -8.81 14.81
CA ILE A 417 -14.31 -9.53 14.83
C ILE A 417 -15.41 -8.78 15.57
N ASN A 418 -15.13 -7.55 16.06
CA ASN A 418 -16.03 -6.73 16.90
C ASN A 418 -16.43 -7.36 18.23
N GLU A 419 -15.66 -8.29 18.77
CA GLU A 419 -15.87 -8.82 20.11
C GLU A 419 -15.67 -7.75 21.16
N THR A 420 -16.63 -7.54 22.04
CA THR A 420 -16.55 -6.53 23.10
C THR A 420 -16.15 -7.15 24.43
N SER A 421 -15.74 -6.29 25.36
CA SER A 421 -15.46 -6.73 26.74
C SER A 421 -16.73 -7.29 27.42
N GLU A 422 -17.90 -6.76 27.05
CA GLU A 422 -19.19 -7.23 27.53
C GLU A 422 -19.53 -8.62 26.99
N ASP A 423 -19.40 -8.84 25.65
CA ASP A 423 -19.58 -10.14 25.03
C ASP A 423 -18.67 -11.20 25.69
N ARG A 424 -17.40 -10.81 25.92
CA ARG A 424 -16.42 -11.68 26.59
C ARG A 424 -16.77 -11.97 28.05
N ALA A 425 -17.33 -10.99 28.77
CA ALA A 425 -17.77 -11.18 30.14
C ALA A 425 -18.91 -12.19 30.25
N HIS A 426 -19.90 -12.09 29.34
CA HIS A 426 -21.00 -13.05 29.24
C HIS A 426 -20.48 -14.46 28.94
N ASP A 427 -19.59 -14.64 27.99
CA ASP A 427 -19.00 -15.94 27.67
C ASP A 427 -18.22 -16.56 28.85
N ILE A 428 -17.49 -15.73 29.59
CA ILE A 428 -16.77 -16.18 30.78
C ILE A 428 -17.78 -16.62 31.84
N ALA A 429 -18.84 -15.84 32.04
CA ALA A 429 -19.89 -16.16 33.02
C ALA A 429 -20.56 -17.52 32.68
N ASP A 430 -20.96 -17.72 31.40
CA ASP A 430 -21.59 -18.95 30.95
C ASP A 430 -20.70 -20.19 31.15
N LYS A 431 -19.41 -20.06 30.80
CA LYS A 431 -18.42 -21.11 31.01
C LYS A 431 -18.16 -21.38 32.50
N TYR A 432 -18.03 -20.29 33.29
CA TYR A 432 -17.77 -20.38 34.72
C TYR A 432 -18.92 -21.09 35.45
N PHE A 433 -20.17 -20.74 35.10
CA PHE A 433 -21.37 -21.38 35.68
C PHE A 433 -21.47 -22.89 35.36
N GLN A 434 -20.91 -23.36 34.23
CA GLN A 434 -20.90 -24.78 33.91
C GLN A 434 -20.05 -25.62 34.88
N PHE A 435 -19.03 -25.03 35.52
CA PHE A 435 -18.17 -25.71 36.50
C PHE A 435 -18.80 -25.83 37.89
N PHE A 436 -19.91 -25.11 38.15
CA PHE A 436 -20.54 -25.07 39.45
C PHE A 436 -21.98 -25.64 39.42
N LYS A 437 -22.37 -26.24 38.29
CA LYS A 437 -23.56 -27.08 38.17
C LYS A 437 -23.15 -28.55 38.34
#